data_357902ae1ce3266f35319cd9904e5320
#
_entry.id   357902ae1ce3266f35319cd9904e5320
#
_cell.length_a   1.000
_cell.length_b   1.000
_cell.length_c   1.000
_cell.angle_alpha   90.00
_cell.angle_beta   90.00
_cell.angle_gamma   90.00
#
_symmetry.space_group_name_H-M   'P 1'
#
loop_
_entity.id
_entity.type
_entity.pdbx_description
1 polymer ?
#
loop_
_entity_poly.entity_id
_entity_poly.type
_entity_poly.pdbx_seq_one_letter_code
_entity_poly.pdbx_strand_id
1 'polypeptide(L)'
;MKPKYHFYSNTIYALSGLKAMVKNEHSFRIELFIIIPLFIAIWFLPLSGIEQIILGISLLFILAMECVNSAIEACVDIITPDFHPLAKIAKDCGSAAVFISICTAVLCWGVIVFGAVSNA
;
A
#
# COMPACT_ATOMS: atom_id res chain seq x y z
N MET A 1 11.58 -17.81 19.13
CA MET A 1 11.81 -17.65 17.71
C MET A 1 12.03 -16.20 17.31
N LYS A 2 11.27 -15.30 17.87
CA LYS A 2 11.45 -13.88 17.55
C LYS A 2 12.61 -13.32 18.35
N PRO A 3 13.63 -12.70 17.71
CA PRO A 3 14.72 -12.07 18.44
C PRO A 3 14.20 -10.89 19.26
N LYS A 4 14.99 -10.46 20.24
CA LYS A 4 14.64 -9.27 21.02
C LYS A 4 14.39 -8.09 20.09
N TYR A 5 13.40 -7.26 20.44
CA TYR A 5 13.09 -6.08 19.67
C TYR A 5 14.24 -5.09 19.69
N HIS A 6 14.71 -4.69 18.51
CA HIS A 6 15.68 -3.64 18.31
C HIS A 6 15.18 -2.74 17.19
N PHE A 7 14.95 -1.48 17.48
CA PHE A 7 14.41 -0.53 16.51
C PHE A 7 15.29 -0.47 15.26
N TYR A 8 16.60 -0.43 15.43
CA TYR A 8 17.54 -0.38 14.30
C TYR A 8 17.40 -1.61 13.40
N SER A 9 17.39 -2.80 13.98
CA SER A 9 17.26 -4.04 13.22
C SER A 9 15.92 -4.12 12.50
N ASN A 10 14.83 -3.72 13.16
CA ASN A 10 13.49 -3.72 12.55
C ASN A 10 13.39 -2.73 11.40
N THR A 11 14.06 -1.60 11.49
CA THR A 11 14.12 -0.63 10.38
C THR A 11 14.85 -1.23 9.18
N ILE A 12 15.95 -1.94 9.40
CA ILE A 12 16.66 -2.62 8.32
C ILE A 12 15.78 -3.70 7.69
N TYR A 13 15.04 -4.47 8.49
CA TYR A 13 14.11 -5.48 7.97
C TYR A 13 13.03 -4.83 7.11
N ALA A 14 12.48 -3.71 7.55
CA ALA A 14 11.46 -2.98 6.78
C ALA A 14 12.02 -2.50 5.44
N LEU A 15 13.23 -1.95 5.44
CA LEU A 15 13.88 -1.50 4.21
C LEU A 15 14.18 -2.67 3.28
N SER A 16 14.58 -3.82 3.83
CA SER A 16 14.80 -5.03 3.05
C SER A 16 13.51 -5.54 2.43
N GLY A 17 12.39 -5.46 3.16
CA GLY A 17 11.09 -5.83 2.65
C GLY A 17 10.65 -4.92 1.51
N LEU A 18 10.83 -3.62 1.64
CA LEU A 18 10.51 -2.67 0.57
C LEU A 18 11.37 -2.93 -0.67
N LYS A 19 12.66 -3.22 -0.47
CA LYS A 19 13.55 -3.56 -1.58
C LYS A 19 13.07 -4.83 -2.29
N ALA A 20 12.64 -5.84 -1.55
CA ALA A 20 12.09 -7.06 -2.12
C ALA A 20 10.83 -6.79 -2.93
N MET A 21 9.95 -5.91 -2.42
CA MET A 21 8.73 -5.51 -3.15
C MET A 21 9.06 -4.84 -4.47
N VAL A 22 9.98 -3.88 -4.46
CA VAL A 22 10.40 -3.18 -5.67
C VAL A 22 11.02 -4.16 -6.68
N LYS A 23 11.81 -5.11 -6.18
CA LYS A 23 12.53 -6.05 -7.04
C LYS A 23 11.60 -7.12 -7.63
N ASN A 24 10.67 -7.64 -6.84
CA ASN A 24 9.93 -8.84 -7.19
C ASN A 24 8.47 -8.61 -7.59
N GLU A 25 7.88 -7.48 -7.22
CA GLU A 25 6.46 -7.24 -7.42
C GLU A 25 6.21 -6.18 -8.50
N HIS A 26 5.72 -6.65 -9.65
CA HIS A 26 5.45 -5.76 -10.77
C HIS A 26 4.38 -4.71 -10.43
N SER A 27 3.29 -5.14 -9.77
CA SER A 27 2.21 -4.24 -9.35
C SER A 27 2.72 -3.12 -8.45
N PHE A 28 3.62 -3.45 -7.52
CA PHE A 28 4.19 -2.48 -6.60
C PHE A 28 4.98 -1.41 -7.35
N ARG A 29 5.74 -1.80 -8.35
CA ARG A 29 6.51 -0.84 -9.18
C ARG A 29 5.58 0.10 -9.95
N ILE A 30 4.51 -0.44 -10.53
CA ILE A 30 3.52 0.39 -11.24
C ILE A 30 2.88 1.39 -10.28
N GLU A 31 2.50 0.93 -9.09
CA GLU A 31 1.87 1.78 -8.09
C GLU A 31 2.82 2.86 -7.60
N LEU A 32 4.09 2.54 -7.38
CA LEU A 32 5.08 3.55 -7.01
C LEU A 32 5.23 4.62 -8.10
N PHE A 33 5.21 4.21 -9.35
CA PHE A 33 5.34 5.12 -10.48
C PHE A 33 4.18 6.14 -10.51
N ILE A 34 3.01 5.73 -10.05
CA ILE A 34 1.83 6.60 -9.96
C ILE A 34 1.80 7.36 -8.64
N ILE A 35 2.08 6.68 -7.54
CA ILE A 35 1.93 7.22 -6.18
C ILE A 35 2.97 8.28 -5.87
N ILE A 36 4.23 8.10 -6.27
CA ILE A 36 5.29 9.05 -5.95
C ILE A 36 4.99 10.45 -6.55
N PRO A 37 4.63 10.58 -7.84
CA PRO A 37 4.25 11.88 -8.37
C PRO A 37 3.03 12.48 -7.67
N LEU A 38 2.02 11.67 -7.36
CA LEU A 38 0.82 12.15 -6.65
C LEU A 38 1.16 12.62 -5.24
N PHE A 39 2.00 11.88 -4.53
CA PHE A 39 2.42 12.24 -3.19
C PHE A 39 3.16 13.57 -3.18
N ILE A 40 4.02 13.80 -4.15
CA ILE A 40 4.72 15.07 -4.32
C ILE A 40 3.72 16.19 -4.66
N ALA A 41 2.77 15.92 -5.57
CA ALA A 41 1.80 16.89 -6.02
C ALA A 41 0.90 17.41 -4.90
N ILE A 42 0.63 16.60 -3.87
CA ILE A 42 -0.22 16.99 -2.73
C ILE A 42 0.23 18.35 -2.13
N TRP A 43 1.55 18.53 -2.01
CA TRP A 43 2.12 19.69 -1.32
C TRP A 43 2.06 20.97 -2.16
N PHE A 44 1.74 20.85 -3.43
CA PHE A 44 1.59 21.97 -4.35
C PHE A 44 0.14 22.31 -4.64
N LEU A 45 -0.82 21.51 -4.14
CA LEU A 45 -2.23 21.77 -4.32
C LEU A 45 -2.74 22.75 -3.27
N PRO A 46 -3.77 23.58 -3.60
CA PRO A 46 -4.34 24.55 -2.65
C PRO A 46 -5.27 23.86 -1.65
N LEU A 47 -4.70 23.01 -0.79
CA LEU A 47 -5.43 22.20 0.18
C LEU A 47 -5.00 22.57 1.60
N SER A 48 -5.90 22.34 2.57
CA SER A 48 -5.54 22.47 3.98
C SER A 48 -4.53 21.38 4.38
N GLY A 49 -3.83 21.60 5.50
CA GLY A 49 -2.88 20.62 6.02
C GLY A 49 -3.55 19.27 6.32
N ILE A 50 -4.77 19.31 6.86
CA ILE A 50 -5.51 18.09 7.16
C ILE A 50 -5.85 17.34 5.87
N GLU A 51 -6.30 18.04 4.85
CA GLU A 51 -6.60 17.44 3.54
C GLU A 51 -5.35 16.82 2.92
N GLN A 52 -4.21 17.51 3.00
CA GLN A 52 -2.95 16.99 2.49
C GLN A 52 -2.54 15.70 3.21
N ILE A 53 -2.71 15.65 4.52
CA ILE A 53 -2.38 14.47 5.32
C ILE A 53 -3.29 13.30 4.94
N ILE A 54 -4.60 13.55 4.81
CA ILE A 54 -5.55 12.49 4.42
C ILE A 54 -5.17 11.89 3.08
N LEU A 55 -4.86 12.74 2.09
CA LEU A 55 -4.44 12.26 0.78
C LEU A 55 -3.14 11.46 0.84
N GLY A 56 -2.17 11.95 1.62
CA GLY A 56 -0.90 11.26 1.80
C GLY A 56 -1.06 9.89 2.45
N ILE A 57 -1.86 9.82 3.52
CA ILE A 57 -2.14 8.56 4.21
C ILE A 57 -2.82 7.56 3.28
N SER A 58 -3.78 8.02 2.47
CA SER A 58 -4.48 7.14 1.54
C SER A 58 -3.53 6.46 0.55
N LEU A 59 -2.52 7.18 0.07
CA LEU A 59 -1.52 6.63 -0.84
C LEU A 59 -0.59 5.65 -0.14
N LEU A 60 -0.09 6.01 1.05
CA LEU A 60 0.79 5.14 1.83
C LEU A 60 0.08 3.85 2.24
N PHE A 61 -1.22 3.95 2.52
CA PHE A 61 -2.02 2.78 2.90
C PHE A 61 -2.09 1.75 1.78
N ILE A 62 -2.18 2.19 0.52
CA ILE A 62 -2.15 1.28 -0.63
C ILE A 62 -0.83 0.50 -0.63
N LEU A 63 0.29 1.19 -0.46
CA LEU A 63 1.60 0.53 -0.44
C LEU A 63 1.72 -0.45 0.71
N ALA A 64 1.20 -0.08 1.89
CA ALA A 64 1.21 -0.97 3.05
C ALA A 64 0.40 -2.24 2.79
N MET A 65 -0.79 -2.11 2.21
CA MET A 65 -1.63 -3.27 1.90
C MET A 65 -1.01 -4.16 0.83
N GLU A 66 -0.31 -3.59 -0.13
CA GLU A 66 0.44 -4.38 -1.11
C GLU A 66 1.52 -5.22 -0.44
N CYS A 67 2.26 -4.65 0.50
CA CYS A 67 3.27 -5.39 1.25
C CYS A 67 2.64 -6.55 2.04
N VAL A 68 1.52 -6.30 2.70
CA VAL A 68 0.79 -7.32 3.46
C VAL A 68 0.28 -8.42 2.54
N ASN A 69 -0.28 -8.04 1.40
CA ASN A 69 -0.79 -9.02 0.42
C ASN A 69 0.34 -9.93 -0.09
N SER A 70 1.49 -9.35 -0.43
CA SER A 70 2.64 -10.13 -0.89
C SER A 70 3.14 -11.08 0.19
N ALA A 71 3.12 -10.64 1.45
CA ALA A 71 3.49 -11.51 2.57
C ALA A 71 2.51 -12.70 2.70
N ILE A 72 1.20 -12.45 2.55
CA ILE A 72 0.20 -13.50 2.59
C ILE A 72 0.43 -14.51 1.45
N GLU A 73 0.65 -14.00 0.24
CA GLU A 73 0.89 -14.86 -0.92
C GLU A 73 2.13 -15.73 -0.72
N ALA A 74 3.22 -15.16 -0.21
CA ALA A 74 4.44 -15.90 0.05
C ALA A 74 4.22 -16.99 1.10
N CYS A 75 3.52 -16.66 2.19
CA CYS A 75 3.22 -17.63 3.24
C CYS A 75 2.36 -18.77 2.72
N VAL A 76 1.33 -18.46 1.94
CA VAL A 76 0.45 -19.50 1.37
C VAL A 76 1.22 -20.41 0.42
N ASP A 77 2.09 -19.82 -0.42
CA ASP A 77 2.86 -20.61 -1.39
C ASP A 77 3.88 -21.54 -0.73
N ILE A 78 4.40 -21.15 0.45
CA ILE A 78 5.28 -22.04 1.23
C ILE A 78 4.50 -23.22 1.79
N ILE A 79 3.28 -22.96 2.29
CA ILE A 79 2.47 -23.98 2.95
C ILE A 79 1.87 -24.94 1.91
N THR A 80 1.34 -24.41 0.82
CA THR A 80 0.70 -25.23 -0.22
C THR A 80 0.99 -24.66 -1.61
N PRO A 81 1.97 -25.24 -2.33
CA PRO A 81 2.24 -24.82 -3.71
C PRO A 81 1.15 -25.25 -4.69
N ASP A 82 0.35 -26.26 -4.33
CA ASP A 82 -0.74 -26.75 -5.17
C ASP A 82 -2.04 -26.04 -4.81
N PHE A 83 -3.06 -26.21 -5.67
CA PHE A 83 -4.37 -25.61 -5.41
C PHE A 83 -5.00 -26.18 -4.14
N HIS A 84 -5.50 -25.30 -3.31
CA HIS A 84 -6.28 -25.62 -2.12
C HIS A 84 -7.34 -24.53 -1.94
N PRO A 85 -8.61 -24.92 -1.66
CA PRO A 85 -9.69 -23.91 -1.55
C PRO A 85 -9.44 -22.83 -0.51
N LEU A 86 -8.88 -23.18 0.64
CA LEU A 86 -8.57 -22.19 1.69
C LEU A 86 -7.40 -21.31 1.29
N ALA A 87 -6.42 -21.84 0.57
CA ALA A 87 -5.31 -21.03 0.06
C ALA A 87 -5.81 -19.98 -0.93
N LYS A 88 -6.75 -20.36 -1.80
CA LYS A 88 -7.36 -19.41 -2.73
C LYS A 88 -8.11 -18.31 -1.97
N ILE A 89 -8.88 -18.67 -0.96
CA ILE A 89 -9.62 -17.69 -0.14
C ILE A 89 -8.65 -16.72 0.53
N ALA A 90 -7.55 -17.24 1.11
CA ALA A 90 -6.56 -16.39 1.76
C ALA A 90 -5.95 -15.37 0.79
N LYS A 91 -5.56 -15.83 -0.40
CA LYS A 91 -5.01 -14.94 -1.43
C LYS A 91 -6.04 -13.92 -1.91
N ASP A 92 -7.30 -14.34 -2.10
CA ASP A 92 -8.38 -13.45 -2.52
C ASP A 92 -8.65 -12.37 -1.46
N CYS A 93 -8.59 -12.74 -0.18
CA CYS A 93 -8.74 -11.77 0.92
C CYS A 93 -7.62 -10.73 0.92
N GLY A 94 -6.39 -11.16 0.66
CA GLY A 94 -5.27 -10.25 0.54
C GLY A 94 -5.46 -9.25 -0.61
N SER A 95 -5.91 -9.77 -1.76
CA SER A 95 -6.23 -8.93 -2.92
C SER A 95 -7.39 -7.97 -2.61
N ALA A 96 -8.39 -8.43 -1.85
CA ALA A 96 -9.51 -7.58 -1.43
C ALA A 96 -9.04 -6.42 -0.56
N ALA A 97 -8.08 -6.66 0.33
CA ALA A 97 -7.52 -5.60 1.17
C ALA A 97 -6.88 -4.51 0.31
N VAL A 98 -6.13 -4.88 -0.71
CA VAL A 98 -5.55 -3.94 -1.66
C VAL A 98 -6.65 -3.19 -2.41
N PHE A 99 -7.64 -3.89 -2.90
CA PHE A 99 -8.76 -3.29 -3.64
C PHE A 99 -9.48 -2.23 -2.80
N ILE A 100 -9.78 -2.57 -1.53
CA ILE A 100 -10.45 -1.63 -0.61
C ILE A 100 -9.57 -0.40 -0.37
N SER A 101 -8.26 -0.59 -0.22
CA SER A 101 -7.35 0.55 -0.02
C SER A 101 -7.32 1.48 -1.23
N ILE A 102 -7.38 0.93 -2.44
CA ILE A 102 -7.46 1.72 -3.67
C ILE A 102 -8.79 2.48 -3.73
N CYS A 103 -9.90 1.83 -3.42
CA CYS A 103 -11.21 2.49 -3.37
C CYS A 103 -11.22 3.62 -2.34
N THR A 104 -10.58 3.41 -1.19
CA THR A 104 -10.45 4.44 -0.15
C THR A 104 -9.69 5.64 -0.68
N ALA A 105 -8.59 5.43 -1.37
CA ALA A 105 -7.82 6.52 -1.96
C ALA A 105 -8.62 7.26 -3.03
N VAL A 106 -9.31 6.54 -3.90
CA VAL A 106 -10.14 7.16 -4.94
C VAL A 106 -11.23 8.02 -4.30
N LEU A 107 -11.86 7.54 -3.24
CA LEU A 107 -12.88 8.30 -2.52
C LEU A 107 -12.29 9.57 -1.92
N CYS A 108 -11.18 9.47 -1.19
CA CYS A 108 -10.55 10.63 -0.54
C CYS A 108 -10.10 11.67 -1.58
N TRP A 109 -9.40 11.22 -2.61
CA TRP A 109 -8.91 12.10 -3.66
C TRP A 109 -10.08 12.75 -4.44
N GLY A 110 -11.09 11.96 -4.78
CA GLY A 110 -12.24 12.45 -5.51
C GLY A 110 -12.96 13.56 -4.75
N VAL A 111 -13.25 13.32 -3.48
CA VAL A 111 -13.98 14.28 -2.65
C VAL A 111 -13.15 15.55 -2.39
N ILE A 112 -11.89 15.37 -1.98
CA ILE A 112 -11.05 16.49 -1.57
C ILE A 112 -10.64 17.34 -2.77
N VAL A 113 -10.18 16.73 -3.84
CA VAL A 113 -9.73 17.48 -5.03
C VAL A 113 -10.93 18.14 -5.74
N PHE A 114 -12.05 17.43 -5.86
CA PHE A 114 -13.26 18.01 -6.43
C PHE A 114 -13.73 19.22 -5.62
N GLY A 115 -13.73 19.11 -4.29
CA GLY A 115 -14.08 20.20 -3.41
C GLY A 115 -13.19 21.42 -3.60
N ALA A 116 -11.88 21.19 -3.71
CA ALA A 116 -10.91 22.27 -3.91
C ALA A 116 -11.10 22.96 -5.26
N VAL A 117 -11.34 22.18 -6.31
CA VAL A 117 -11.55 22.74 -7.66
C VAL A 117 -12.87 23.49 -7.74
N SER A 118 -13.94 22.97 -7.12
CA SER A 118 -15.27 23.61 -7.14
C SER A 118 -15.29 24.93 -6.38
N ASN A 119 -14.43 25.07 -5.36
CA ASN A 119 -14.38 26.27 -4.52
C ASN A 119 -13.31 27.26 -4.98
N ALA A 120 -12.59 26.95 -6.03
CA ALA A 120 -11.54 27.79 -6.55
C ALA A 120 -12.10 28.94 -7.42
#